data_bafd998947797a1e016ab670e31f2bd0
#
_entry.id   bafd998947797a1e016ab670e31f2bd0
#
_cell.length_a   1.000
_cell.length_b   1.000
_cell.length_c   1.000
_cell.angle_alpha   90.00
_cell.angle_beta   90.00
_cell.angle_gamma   90.00
#
_symmetry.space_group_name_H-M   'P 1'
#
loop_
_entity.id
_entity.type
_entity.pdbx_description
1 polymer ?
#
loop_
_entity_poly.entity_id
_entity_poly.type
_entity_poly.pdbx_seq_one_letter_code
_entity_poly.pdbx_strand_id
1 'polypeptide(L)'
;MKKKILILSGGISKERLISLDTGIQVAKELKKNGYKIQISEPDRSLSLNIKKFKPDIIFNALHGQFGEDGYIQSILEKFKIPYTHSGVVASSLAMDKEISKKIFIKNKISTPKFFVYNYGYKSSTLIKKIQSKLKFPVVIKPLNEGSSVNVFICNKSNLTQKVKSLKDYKKIMIEEFIGGREIQVA
;
A
#
# COMPACT_ATOMS: atom_id res chain seq x y z
N MET A 1 28.32 20.25 -8.01
CA MET A 1 27.30 20.75 -7.02
C MET A 1 26.63 19.58 -6.34
N LYS A 2 26.36 19.67 -5.02
CA LYS A 2 25.61 18.63 -4.31
C LYS A 2 24.17 18.60 -4.77
N LYS A 3 23.62 17.39 -5.04
CA LYS A 3 22.24 17.20 -5.53
C LYS A 3 21.20 17.72 -4.53
N LYS A 4 20.10 18.23 -5.05
CA LYS A 4 18.94 18.68 -4.30
C LYS A 4 17.90 17.55 -4.27
N ILE A 5 17.46 17.17 -3.08
CA ILE A 5 16.48 16.10 -2.91
C ILE A 5 15.25 16.67 -2.20
N LEU A 6 14.10 16.57 -2.84
CA LEU A 6 12.82 16.87 -2.24
C LEU A 6 12.27 15.58 -1.62
N ILE A 7 11.98 15.60 -0.33
CA ILE A 7 11.36 14.47 0.36
C ILE A 7 9.87 14.75 0.50
N LEU A 8 9.04 13.87 -0.05
CA LEU A 8 7.60 13.91 0.17
C LEU A 8 7.26 13.06 1.39
N SER A 9 6.61 13.66 2.39
CA SER A 9 6.16 12.95 3.59
C SER A 9 4.87 13.53 4.14
N GLY A 10 4.19 12.79 5.01
CA GLY A 10 2.89 13.17 5.54
C GLY A 10 1.74 12.63 4.69
N GLY A 11 0.99 13.50 4.04
CA GLY A 11 -0.17 13.12 3.23
C GLY A 11 -1.43 12.84 4.05
N ILE A 12 -2.43 12.19 3.44
CA ILE A 12 -3.78 12.03 4.02
C ILE A 12 -4.14 10.57 4.35
N SER A 13 -3.21 9.64 4.15
CA SER A 13 -3.45 8.22 4.48
C SER A 13 -3.50 7.99 6.00
N LYS A 14 -4.01 6.83 6.40
CA LYS A 14 -3.98 6.39 7.80
C LYS A 14 -2.55 6.21 8.34
N GLU A 15 -1.57 6.12 7.43
CA GLU A 15 -0.15 5.92 7.73
C GLU A 15 0.65 7.23 7.78
N ARG A 16 -0.05 8.38 7.84
CA ARG A 16 0.57 9.72 7.82
C ARG A 16 1.69 9.90 8.84
N LEU A 17 1.50 9.43 10.07
CA LEU A 17 2.51 9.55 11.12
C LEU A 17 3.79 8.75 10.80
N ILE A 18 3.63 7.55 10.24
CA ILE A 18 4.74 6.72 9.79
C ILE A 18 5.50 7.43 8.66
N SER A 19 4.76 8.02 7.72
CA SER A 19 5.34 8.79 6.62
C SER A 19 6.15 10.00 7.10
N LEU A 20 5.65 10.73 8.09
CA LEU A 20 6.39 11.86 8.68
C LEU A 20 7.68 11.39 9.34
N ASP A 21 7.66 10.31 10.12
CA ASP A 21 8.85 9.76 10.74
C ASP A 21 9.86 9.29 9.70
N THR A 22 9.42 8.52 8.69
CA THR A 22 10.26 8.11 7.57
C THR A 22 10.92 9.31 6.90
N GLY A 23 10.17 10.37 6.62
CA GLY A 23 10.68 11.60 6.00
C GLY A 23 11.75 12.28 6.84
N ILE A 24 11.58 12.34 8.17
CA ILE A 24 12.55 12.90 9.10
C ILE A 24 13.84 12.08 9.13
N GLN A 25 13.74 10.74 9.22
CA GLN A 25 14.90 9.85 9.26
C GLN A 25 15.70 9.93 7.97
N VAL A 26 15.03 9.88 6.82
CA VAL A 26 15.65 10.03 5.50
C VAL A 26 16.32 11.40 5.35
N ALA A 27 15.66 12.49 5.77
CA ALA A 27 16.22 13.83 5.71
C ALA A 27 17.49 13.96 6.54
N LYS A 28 17.50 13.37 7.74
CA LYS A 28 18.66 13.37 8.63
C LYS A 28 19.86 12.70 7.98
N GLU A 29 19.66 11.51 7.41
CA GLU A 29 20.74 10.75 6.79
C GLU A 29 21.24 11.40 5.50
N LEU A 30 20.35 11.88 4.64
CA LEU A 30 20.74 12.58 3.42
C LEU A 30 21.47 13.90 3.69
N LYS A 31 21.07 14.66 4.72
CA LYS A 31 21.82 15.87 5.17
C LYS A 31 23.22 15.53 5.62
N LYS A 32 23.39 14.46 6.42
CA LYS A 32 24.71 13.98 6.87
C LYS A 32 25.60 13.63 5.68
N ASN A 33 25.05 13.08 4.62
CA ASN A 33 25.75 12.79 3.37
C ASN A 33 25.92 14.03 2.46
N GLY A 34 25.50 15.20 2.93
CA GLY A 34 25.75 16.49 2.33
C GLY A 34 24.84 16.88 1.19
N TYR A 35 23.69 16.23 1.02
CA TYR A 35 22.67 16.66 0.07
C TYR A 35 21.93 17.91 0.54
N LYS A 36 21.43 18.72 -0.42
CA LYS A 36 20.48 19.80 -0.09
C LYS A 36 19.07 19.21 -0.01
N ILE A 37 18.43 19.35 1.14
CA ILE A 37 17.12 18.70 1.41
C ILE A 37 16.04 19.75 1.63
N GLN A 38 14.87 19.50 1.07
CA GLN A 38 13.61 20.11 1.45
C GLN A 38 12.59 19.01 1.71
N ILE A 39 11.79 19.14 2.76
CA ILE A 39 10.63 18.27 3.03
C ILE A 39 9.38 19.02 2.58
N SER A 40 8.45 18.32 1.96
CA SER A 40 7.16 18.87 1.56
C SER A 40 6.05 17.84 1.75
N GLU A 41 4.87 18.30 2.15
CA GLU A 41 3.67 17.48 2.06
C GLU A 41 3.12 17.50 0.63
N PRO A 42 2.38 16.45 0.23
CA PRO A 42 1.75 16.38 -1.10
C PRO A 42 0.41 17.16 -1.13
N ASP A 43 0.47 18.43 -0.77
CA ASP A 43 -0.67 19.34 -0.75
C ASP A 43 -0.69 20.29 -1.98
N ARG A 44 -1.56 21.28 -1.95
CA ARG A 44 -1.71 22.27 -3.04
C ARG A 44 -0.42 23.04 -3.32
N SER A 45 0.48 23.13 -2.37
CA SER A 45 1.76 23.85 -2.51
C SER A 45 2.84 23.03 -3.23
N LEU A 46 2.65 21.72 -3.40
CA LEU A 46 3.66 20.81 -3.94
C LEU A 46 4.25 21.28 -5.26
N SER A 47 3.39 21.68 -6.21
CA SER A 47 3.84 22.15 -7.53
C SER A 47 4.72 23.40 -7.42
N LEU A 48 4.36 24.32 -6.51
CA LEU A 48 5.14 25.52 -6.25
C LEU A 48 6.48 25.20 -5.59
N ASN A 49 6.47 24.29 -4.62
CA ASN A 49 7.67 23.83 -3.92
C ASN A 49 8.66 23.16 -4.89
N ILE A 50 8.18 22.30 -5.80
CA ILE A 50 9.01 21.68 -6.83
C ILE A 50 9.64 22.75 -7.74
N LYS A 51 8.84 23.71 -8.24
CA LYS A 51 9.32 24.79 -9.13
C LYS A 51 10.35 25.70 -8.46
N LYS A 52 10.14 26.04 -7.18
CA LYS A 52 11.07 26.90 -6.40
C LYS A 52 12.35 26.17 -6.03
N PHE A 53 12.24 24.99 -5.49
CA PHE A 53 13.40 24.22 -5.01
C PHE A 53 14.22 23.63 -6.14
N LYS A 54 13.56 23.25 -7.26
CA LYS A 54 14.18 22.61 -8.43
C LYS A 54 14.99 21.37 -8.01
N PRO A 55 14.35 20.33 -7.46
CA PRO A 55 15.05 19.14 -7.02
C PRO A 55 15.61 18.36 -8.20
N ASP A 56 16.75 17.70 -8.01
CA ASP A 56 17.31 16.73 -8.95
C ASP A 56 16.62 15.37 -8.83
N ILE A 57 16.13 15.04 -7.63
CA ILE A 57 15.45 13.79 -7.30
C ILE A 57 14.35 14.07 -6.27
N ILE A 58 13.27 13.33 -6.36
CA ILE A 58 12.21 13.31 -5.36
C ILE A 58 12.24 11.98 -4.61
N PHE A 59 12.39 12.05 -3.29
CA PHE A 59 12.27 10.88 -2.43
C PHE A 59 10.82 10.79 -1.93
N ASN A 60 10.12 9.73 -2.32
CA ASN A 60 8.76 9.49 -1.88
C ASN A 60 8.79 8.70 -0.55
N ALA A 61 8.56 9.38 0.57
CA ALA A 61 8.42 8.78 1.89
C ALA A 61 6.94 8.64 2.31
N LEU A 62 6.01 8.77 1.38
CA LEU A 62 4.59 8.54 1.63
C LEU A 62 4.30 7.05 1.76
N HIS A 63 3.31 6.71 2.58
CA HIS A 63 2.84 5.35 2.79
C HIS A 63 1.34 5.23 2.50
N GLY A 64 0.95 4.07 1.98
CA GLY A 64 -0.44 3.73 1.70
C GLY A 64 -1.08 4.55 0.57
N GLN A 65 -2.36 4.82 0.73
CA GLN A 65 -3.16 5.52 -0.29
C GLN A 65 -2.57 6.89 -0.64
N PHE A 66 -2.65 7.26 -1.91
CA PHE A 66 -2.06 8.45 -2.55
C PHE A 66 -0.52 8.44 -2.63
N GLY A 67 0.17 7.69 -1.79
CA GLY A 67 1.63 7.58 -1.79
C GLY A 67 2.16 6.41 -2.61
N GLU A 68 1.44 5.28 -2.61
CA GLU A 68 1.88 4.01 -3.18
C GLU A 68 0.95 3.46 -4.27
N ASP A 69 -0.14 4.15 -4.58
CA ASP A 69 -1.20 3.71 -5.50
C ASP A 69 -1.11 4.29 -6.93
N GLY A 70 -0.04 5.00 -7.24
CA GLY A 70 0.16 5.65 -8.54
C GLY A 70 -0.32 7.10 -8.59
N TYR A 71 -1.07 7.59 -7.58
CA TYR A 71 -1.62 8.94 -7.60
C TYR A 71 -0.51 10.01 -7.56
N ILE A 72 0.34 9.98 -6.53
CA ILE A 72 1.46 10.94 -6.43
C ILE A 72 2.42 10.79 -7.60
N GLN A 73 2.70 9.57 -8.02
CA GLN A 73 3.57 9.28 -9.16
C GLN A 73 3.05 9.95 -10.44
N SER A 74 1.72 9.93 -10.68
CA SER A 74 1.12 10.59 -11.84
C SER A 74 1.28 12.12 -11.83
N ILE A 75 1.33 12.72 -10.64
CA ILE A 75 1.62 14.15 -10.48
C ILE A 75 3.11 14.42 -10.77
N LEU A 76 4.00 13.58 -10.24
CA LEU A 76 5.45 13.75 -10.39
C LEU A 76 5.93 13.58 -11.83
N GLU A 77 5.32 12.67 -12.60
CA GLU A 77 5.62 12.50 -14.04
C GLU A 77 5.53 13.80 -14.85
N LYS A 78 4.61 14.72 -14.48
CA LYS A 78 4.46 16.03 -15.13
C LYS A 78 5.71 16.91 -15.01
N PHE A 79 6.53 16.69 -13.98
CA PHE A 79 7.72 17.48 -13.73
C PHE A 79 8.98 16.88 -14.37
N LYS A 80 8.89 15.65 -14.89
CA LYS A 80 10.02 14.91 -15.48
C LYS A 80 11.24 14.83 -14.55
N ILE A 81 11.01 14.75 -13.24
CA ILE A 81 12.04 14.62 -12.22
C ILE A 81 12.04 13.16 -11.75
N PRO A 82 13.20 12.50 -11.71
CA PRO A 82 13.31 11.15 -11.14
C PRO A 82 12.79 11.10 -9.70
N TYR A 83 12.08 10.04 -9.37
CA TYR A 83 11.57 9.79 -8.02
C TYR A 83 11.83 8.34 -7.61
N THR A 84 11.85 8.09 -6.30
CA THR A 84 12.02 6.74 -5.74
C THR A 84 10.73 5.92 -5.86
N HIS A 85 10.85 4.60 -5.77
CA HIS A 85 9.82 3.60 -5.93
C HIS A 85 9.35 3.39 -7.37
N SER A 86 8.29 2.59 -7.51
CA SER A 86 7.74 2.18 -8.81
C SER A 86 6.97 3.32 -9.49
N GLY A 87 6.86 3.26 -10.81
CA GLY A 87 6.07 4.22 -11.59
C GLY A 87 4.57 4.01 -11.44
N VAL A 88 3.78 4.88 -12.10
CA VAL A 88 2.32 4.97 -11.95
C VAL A 88 1.63 3.62 -12.11
N VAL A 89 1.86 2.93 -13.22
CA VAL A 89 1.15 1.68 -13.53
C VAL A 89 1.50 0.57 -12.54
N ALA A 90 2.79 0.39 -12.24
CA ALA A 90 3.23 -0.64 -11.32
C ALA A 90 2.68 -0.40 -9.90
N SER A 91 2.75 0.83 -9.40
CA SER A 91 2.19 1.21 -8.09
C SER A 91 0.68 0.95 -8.02
N SER A 92 -0.06 1.37 -9.05
CA SER A 92 -1.51 1.20 -9.10
C SER A 92 -1.93 -0.27 -9.14
N LEU A 93 -1.24 -1.11 -9.92
CA LEU A 93 -1.50 -2.54 -9.97
C LEU A 93 -1.10 -3.25 -8.67
N ALA A 94 0.01 -2.84 -8.04
CA ALA A 94 0.50 -3.44 -6.81
C ALA A 94 -0.40 -3.14 -5.61
N MET A 95 -1.01 -1.96 -5.55
CA MET A 95 -1.90 -1.58 -4.45
C MET A 95 -3.16 -2.45 -4.40
N ASP A 96 -3.71 -2.89 -5.53
CA ASP A 96 -4.86 -3.78 -5.59
C ASP A 96 -4.43 -5.24 -5.45
N LYS A 97 -4.70 -5.84 -4.27
CA LYS A 97 -4.32 -7.23 -3.97
C LYS A 97 -4.93 -8.26 -4.91
N GLU A 98 -6.12 -8.00 -5.45
CA GLU A 98 -6.75 -8.91 -6.41
C GLU A 98 -5.98 -8.90 -7.74
N ILE A 99 -5.64 -7.71 -8.22
CA ILE A 99 -4.89 -7.54 -9.47
C ILE A 99 -3.48 -8.12 -9.31
N SER A 100 -2.78 -7.76 -8.23
CA SER A 100 -1.43 -8.27 -7.92
C SER A 100 -1.39 -9.80 -7.92
N LYS A 101 -2.34 -10.45 -7.22
CA LYS A 101 -2.38 -11.91 -7.16
C LYS A 101 -2.71 -12.54 -8.50
N LYS A 102 -3.56 -11.92 -9.33
CA LYS A 102 -3.81 -12.37 -10.71
C LYS A 102 -2.53 -12.29 -11.56
N ILE A 103 -1.75 -11.22 -11.40
CA ILE A 103 -0.45 -11.07 -12.09
C ILE A 103 0.53 -12.14 -11.60
N PHE A 104 0.61 -12.40 -10.30
CA PHE A 104 1.48 -13.44 -9.73
C PHE A 104 1.13 -14.82 -10.31
N ILE A 105 -0.15 -15.18 -10.31
CA ILE A 105 -0.61 -16.47 -10.87
C ILE A 105 -0.27 -16.56 -12.36
N LYS A 106 -0.51 -15.51 -13.14
CA LYS A 106 -0.16 -15.47 -14.57
C LYS A 106 1.33 -15.69 -14.82
N ASN A 107 2.17 -15.20 -13.91
CA ASN A 107 3.63 -15.34 -13.99
C ASN A 107 4.17 -16.55 -13.21
N LYS A 108 3.30 -17.49 -12.79
CA LYS A 108 3.67 -18.71 -12.05
C LYS A 108 4.38 -18.43 -10.71
N ILE A 109 4.13 -17.27 -10.11
CA ILE A 109 4.60 -16.92 -8.77
C ILE A 109 3.59 -17.46 -7.77
N SER A 110 4.07 -18.25 -6.81
CA SER A 110 3.23 -18.84 -5.77
C SER A 110 2.56 -17.77 -4.91
N THR A 111 1.26 -17.91 -4.71
CA THR A 111 0.48 -17.03 -3.83
C THR A 111 -0.65 -17.84 -3.19
N PRO A 112 -1.07 -17.55 -1.94
CA PRO A 112 -2.18 -18.25 -1.30
C PRO A 112 -3.43 -18.26 -2.18
N LYS A 113 -4.18 -19.35 -2.19
CA LYS A 113 -5.49 -19.41 -2.86
C LYS A 113 -6.41 -18.37 -2.28
N PHE A 114 -7.20 -17.71 -3.11
CA PHE A 114 -8.05 -16.62 -2.67
C PHE A 114 -9.32 -16.48 -3.49
N PHE A 115 -10.25 -15.72 -2.98
CA PHE A 115 -11.34 -15.13 -3.74
C PHE A 115 -11.75 -13.78 -3.14
N VAL A 116 -12.38 -12.95 -3.96
CA VAL A 116 -12.95 -11.68 -3.51
C VAL A 116 -14.41 -11.90 -3.11
N TYR A 117 -14.76 -11.32 -1.97
CA TYR A 117 -16.11 -11.30 -1.44
C TYR A 117 -16.65 -9.87 -1.55
N ASN A 118 -17.78 -9.73 -2.24
CA ASN A 118 -18.53 -8.48 -2.28
C ASN A 118 -19.45 -8.41 -1.06
N TYR A 119 -19.40 -7.32 -0.33
CA TYR A 119 -20.22 -7.13 0.84
C TYR A 119 -21.72 -7.12 0.46
N GLY A 120 -22.57 -7.77 1.27
CA GLY A 120 -24.01 -7.87 1.00
C GLY A 120 -24.55 -9.30 0.87
N TYR A 121 -23.70 -10.30 0.69
CA TYR A 121 -24.14 -11.69 0.71
C TYR A 121 -24.33 -12.21 2.15
N LYS A 122 -25.26 -13.19 2.34
CA LYS A 122 -25.49 -13.82 3.64
C LYS A 122 -24.22 -14.55 4.14
N SER A 123 -23.94 -14.44 5.44
CA SER A 123 -22.76 -15.08 6.06
C SER A 123 -22.73 -16.60 5.87
N SER A 124 -23.89 -17.26 5.85
CA SER A 124 -24.00 -18.70 5.59
C SER A 124 -23.47 -19.09 4.19
N THR A 125 -23.75 -18.27 3.19
CA THR A 125 -23.24 -18.45 1.83
C THR A 125 -21.72 -18.29 1.79
N LEU A 126 -21.19 -17.33 2.55
CA LEU A 126 -19.75 -17.11 2.65
C LEU A 126 -19.03 -18.30 3.29
N ILE A 127 -19.57 -18.83 4.41
CA ILE A 127 -18.99 -20.01 5.09
C ILE A 127 -18.96 -21.21 4.13
N LYS A 128 -20.06 -21.49 3.42
CA LYS A 128 -20.11 -22.57 2.43
C LYS A 128 -19.05 -22.37 1.31
N LYS A 129 -18.89 -21.14 0.82
CA LYS A 129 -17.91 -20.82 -0.22
C LYS A 129 -16.46 -21.00 0.28
N ILE A 130 -16.16 -20.64 1.53
CA ILE A 130 -14.86 -20.90 2.13
C ILE A 130 -14.61 -22.40 2.21
N GLN A 131 -15.56 -23.17 2.74
CA GLN A 131 -15.39 -24.63 2.88
C GLN A 131 -15.22 -25.36 1.55
N SER A 132 -15.81 -24.84 0.47
CA SER A 132 -15.66 -25.44 -0.87
C SER A 132 -14.36 -25.08 -1.59
N LYS A 133 -13.74 -23.92 -1.29
CA LYS A 133 -12.59 -23.39 -2.01
C LYS A 133 -11.31 -23.33 -1.20
N LEU A 134 -11.43 -23.16 0.11
CA LEU A 134 -10.33 -22.98 1.05
C LEU A 134 -10.56 -23.88 2.28
N LYS A 135 -9.61 -23.84 3.22
CA LYS A 135 -9.71 -24.48 4.54
C LYS A 135 -9.56 -23.42 5.62
N PHE A 136 -10.28 -23.60 6.76
CA PHE A 136 -10.04 -22.77 7.94
C PHE A 136 -8.72 -23.14 8.63
N PRO A 137 -8.00 -22.20 9.26
CA PRO A 137 -8.30 -20.77 9.29
C PRO A 137 -8.06 -20.09 7.93
N VAL A 138 -8.73 -18.95 7.70
CA VAL A 138 -8.54 -18.10 6.54
C VAL A 138 -8.13 -16.70 6.97
N VAL A 139 -7.46 -15.97 6.06
CA VAL A 139 -7.18 -14.55 6.24
C VAL A 139 -8.23 -13.73 5.50
N ILE A 140 -8.79 -12.72 6.17
CA ILE A 140 -9.65 -11.72 5.53
C ILE A 140 -9.00 -10.34 5.63
N LYS A 141 -9.04 -9.57 4.55
CA LYS A 141 -8.40 -8.26 4.48
C LYS A 141 -9.01 -7.38 3.39
N PRO A 142 -8.92 -6.04 3.53
CA PRO A 142 -9.25 -5.12 2.44
C PRO A 142 -8.35 -5.34 1.22
N LEU A 143 -8.83 -4.97 0.03
CA LEU A 143 -8.04 -5.08 -1.21
C LEU A 143 -6.92 -4.05 -1.27
N ASN A 144 -7.16 -2.82 -0.82
CA ASN A 144 -6.33 -1.64 -1.11
C ASN A 144 -5.75 -0.96 0.14
N GLU A 145 -5.61 -1.69 1.25
CA GLU A 145 -4.95 -1.19 2.47
C GLU A 145 -3.54 -1.77 2.59
N GLY A 146 -2.63 -1.02 3.23
CA GLY A 146 -1.27 -1.45 3.56
C GLY A 146 -1.09 -1.78 5.04
N SER A 147 0.16 -2.00 5.47
CA SER A 147 0.63 -2.11 6.87
C SER A 147 -0.26 -2.97 7.79
N SER A 148 -0.79 -4.07 7.28
CA SER A 148 -1.67 -5.01 8.01
C SER A 148 -2.96 -4.37 8.57
N VAL A 149 -3.36 -3.21 8.07
CA VAL A 149 -4.60 -2.55 8.49
C VAL A 149 -5.80 -3.44 8.17
N ASN A 150 -6.57 -3.77 9.20
CA ASN A 150 -7.78 -4.59 9.09
C ASN A 150 -7.55 -5.99 8.49
N VAL A 151 -6.40 -6.60 8.75
CA VAL A 151 -6.10 -8.00 8.42
C VAL A 151 -6.48 -8.88 9.60
N PHE A 152 -7.26 -9.93 9.36
CA PHE A 152 -7.73 -10.84 10.40
C PHE A 152 -7.54 -12.30 10.00
N ILE A 153 -7.00 -13.11 10.91
CA ILE A 153 -7.04 -14.57 10.82
C ILE A 153 -8.36 -15.03 11.41
N CYS A 154 -9.15 -15.76 10.63
CA CYS A 154 -10.51 -16.14 10.99
C CYS A 154 -10.72 -17.65 11.01
N ASN A 155 -11.29 -18.13 12.10
CA ASN A 155 -11.93 -19.42 12.21
C ASN A 155 -13.44 -19.31 11.88
N LYS A 156 -14.11 -20.44 11.77
CA LYS A 156 -15.56 -20.47 11.51
C LYS A 156 -16.37 -19.69 12.55
N SER A 157 -15.94 -19.70 13.83
CA SER A 157 -16.64 -19.06 14.95
C SER A 157 -16.58 -17.52 14.90
N ASN A 158 -15.46 -16.92 14.51
CA ASN A 158 -15.27 -15.46 14.55
C ASN A 158 -15.43 -14.78 13.17
N LEU A 159 -15.53 -15.55 12.08
CA LEU A 159 -15.60 -15.03 10.71
C LEU A 159 -16.69 -13.97 10.54
N THR A 160 -17.92 -14.26 10.98
CA THR A 160 -19.07 -13.36 10.79
C THR A 160 -18.84 -12.01 11.46
N GLN A 161 -18.29 -12.00 12.68
CA GLN A 161 -17.98 -10.78 13.42
C GLN A 161 -16.90 -9.97 12.69
N LYS A 162 -15.82 -10.63 12.25
CA LYS A 162 -14.70 -9.96 11.55
C LYS A 162 -15.10 -9.46 10.16
N VAL A 163 -15.93 -10.18 9.42
CA VAL A 163 -16.50 -9.67 8.17
C VAL A 163 -17.35 -8.43 8.42
N LYS A 164 -18.18 -8.41 9.46
CA LYS A 164 -18.98 -7.22 9.83
C LYS A 164 -18.12 -5.99 10.16
N SER A 165 -16.97 -6.16 10.80
CA SER A 165 -16.05 -5.03 11.07
C SER A 165 -15.44 -4.42 9.80
N LEU A 166 -15.50 -5.12 8.68
CA LEU A 166 -15.02 -4.66 7.37
C LEU A 166 -16.16 -4.10 6.50
N LYS A 167 -17.32 -3.78 7.07
CA LYS A 167 -18.54 -3.35 6.33
C LYS A 167 -18.33 -2.12 5.45
N ASP A 168 -17.41 -1.25 5.82
CA ASP A 168 -17.12 -0.01 5.09
C ASP A 168 -16.33 -0.26 3.80
N TYR A 169 -15.79 -1.45 3.63
CA TYR A 169 -15.15 -1.90 2.41
C TYR A 169 -16.15 -2.61 1.50
N LYS A 170 -16.36 -2.11 0.28
CA LYS A 170 -17.25 -2.74 -0.70
C LYS A 170 -16.85 -4.16 -1.06
N LYS A 171 -15.54 -4.42 -1.04
CA LYS A 171 -14.92 -5.70 -1.37
C LYS A 171 -13.82 -6.04 -0.39
N ILE A 172 -13.72 -7.30 -0.01
CA ILE A 172 -12.63 -7.83 0.81
C ILE A 172 -12.05 -9.08 0.16
N MET A 173 -10.78 -9.32 0.40
CA MET A 173 -10.13 -10.57 0.02
C MET A 173 -10.29 -11.59 1.13
N ILE A 174 -10.55 -12.84 0.73
CA ILE A 174 -10.50 -14.01 1.60
C ILE A 174 -9.48 -14.95 1.00
N GLU A 175 -8.46 -15.30 1.76
CA GLU A 175 -7.38 -16.16 1.29
C GLU A 175 -7.02 -17.24 2.30
N GLU A 176 -6.35 -18.26 1.81
CA GLU A 176 -5.79 -19.33 2.62
C GLU A 176 -4.77 -18.78 3.62
N PHE A 177 -4.88 -19.21 4.88
CA PHE A 177 -3.86 -18.92 5.86
C PHE A 177 -2.66 -19.84 5.64
N ILE A 178 -1.50 -19.26 5.43
CA ILE A 178 -0.24 -20.00 5.32
C ILE A 178 0.49 -19.87 6.65
N GLY A 179 0.63 -21.02 7.33
CA GLY A 179 1.45 -21.10 8.54
C GLY A 179 2.93 -21.15 8.22
N GLY A 180 3.77 -20.79 9.20
CA GLY A 180 5.22 -20.88 9.09
C GLY A 180 5.90 -19.57 9.52
N ARG A 181 7.19 -19.48 9.22
CA ARG A 181 8.00 -18.30 9.52
C ARG A 181 7.74 -17.21 8.47
N GLU A 182 7.41 -16.02 8.91
CA GLU A 182 7.38 -14.85 8.03
C GLU A 182 8.80 -14.39 7.70
N ILE A 183 9.02 -14.10 6.44
CA ILE A 183 10.28 -13.55 5.92
C ILE A 183 9.94 -12.32 5.10
N GLN A 184 10.61 -11.21 5.39
CA GLN A 184 10.53 -10.01 4.59
C GLN A 184 11.83 -9.83 3.81
N VAL A 185 11.69 -9.51 2.52
CA VAL A 185 12.81 -9.14 1.65
C VAL A 185 12.61 -7.66 1.28
N ALA A 186 13.62 -6.85 1.58
CA ALA A 186 13.63 -5.42 1.29
C ALA A 186 14.62 -5.12 0.15
#